data_2e56170cf925aa964d371d07acbb2d99
#
_entry.id   2e56170cf925aa964d371d07acbb2d99
#
_cell.length_a   1.000
_cell.length_b   1.000
_cell.length_c   1.000
_cell.angle_alpha   90.00
_cell.angle_beta   90.00
_cell.angle_gamma   90.00
#
_symmetry.space_group_name_H-M   'P 1'
#
loop_
_entity.id
_entity.type
_entity.pdbx_description
1 polymer ?
#
loop_
_entity_poly.entity_id
_entity_poly.type
_entity_poly.pdbx_seq_one_letter_code
_entity_poly.pdbx_strand_id
1 'polypeptide(L)'
;EHSLSAGAKPTRILLDLHFSADRFPVCFEDHGCGMDAEMLARVTDPFTTTRTTRKVGMGLPLFKYSAESAGGRFEIRSEKGKGTRVYAEYRIGHIDRIPLGDLGGVILQLVTMNPGVDFVVTVRSEEAEGELDTRAFREVLGDIPFTEPEVRAYIKEYIQENLVTIYGGRL
;
A
#
# COMPACT_ATOMS: atom_id res chain seq x y z
N GLU A 1 13.41 22.77 6.46
CA GLU A 1 12.86 22.48 7.80
C GLU A 1 11.48 21.85 7.63
N HIS A 2 11.47 20.52 7.42
CA HIS A 2 10.22 19.77 7.52
C HIS A 2 10.04 19.44 9.01
N SER A 3 9.25 20.25 9.71
CA SER A 3 8.71 19.85 10.98
C SER A 3 7.85 18.63 10.73
N LEU A 4 8.36 17.46 11.10
CA LEU A 4 7.54 16.29 11.31
C LEU A 4 6.47 16.72 12.30
N SER A 5 5.24 16.89 11.83
CA SER A 5 4.13 17.24 12.71
C SER A 5 3.96 16.07 13.67
N ALA A 6 4.39 16.27 14.90
CA ALA A 6 4.19 15.33 15.97
C ALA A 6 2.69 15.03 16.06
N GLY A 7 2.28 13.81 15.69
CA GLY A 7 0.90 13.37 15.72
C GLY A 7 0.26 12.98 14.39
N ALA A 8 0.96 13.09 13.25
CA ALA A 8 0.45 12.55 12.00
C ALA A 8 0.33 11.02 12.09
N LYS A 9 -0.86 10.49 11.77
CA LYS A 9 -1.07 9.04 11.74
C LYS A 9 -0.39 8.44 10.51
N PRO A 10 0.26 7.26 10.60
CA PRO A 10 0.90 6.62 9.47
C PRO A 10 -0.12 6.15 8.44
N THR A 11 0.31 6.08 7.18
CA THR A 11 -0.41 5.34 6.14
C THR A 11 -0.22 3.84 6.40
N ARG A 12 -1.33 3.12 6.49
CA ARG A 12 -1.34 1.68 6.75
C ARG A 12 -1.58 0.91 5.46
N ILE A 13 -0.80 -0.14 5.26
CA ILE A 13 -0.94 -1.07 4.16
C ILE A 13 -1.01 -2.48 4.74
N LEU A 14 -2.08 -3.19 4.46
CA LEU A 14 -2.26 -4.58 4.85
C LEU A 14 -2.36 -5.46 3.62
N LEU A 15 -1.51 -6.47 3.57
CA LEU A 15 -1.53 -7.56 2.60
C LEU A 15 -1.86 -8.84 3.36
N ASP A 16 -3.06 -9.35 3.20
CA ASP A 16 -3.59 -10.47 3.98
C ASP A 16 -3.86 -11.69 3.08
N LEU A 17 -3.05 -12.72 3.24
CA LEU A 17 -3.01 -13.87 2.34
C LEU A 17 -3.70 -15.08 2.98
N HIS A 18 -4.87 -15.41 2.47
CA HIS A 18 -5.63 -16.60 2.88
C HIS A 18 -5.55 -17.67 1.80
N PHE A 19 -4.48 -18.44 1.79
CA PHE A 19 -4.25 -19.48 0.77
C PHE A 19 -5.32 -20.59 0.80
N SER A 20 -5.73 -21.03 1.97
CA SER A 20 -6.77 -22.05 2.14
C SER A 20 -8.16 -21.59 1.67
N ALA A 21 -8.44 -20.31 1.81
CA ALA A 21 -9.71 -19.71 1.38
C ALA A 21 -9.65 -19.10 -0.04
N ASP A 22 -8.51 -19.21 -0.72
CA ASP A 22 -8.27 -18.63 -2.05
C ASP A 22 -8.56 -17.12 -2.11
N ARG A 23 -8.18 -16.38 -1.06
CA ARG A 23 -8.45 -14.94 -0.91
C ARG A 23 -7.18 -14.17 -0.59
N PHE A 24 -7.06 -13.02 -1.22
CA PHE A 24 -5.99 -12.06 -0.98
C PHE A 24 -6.57 -10.63 -0.83
N PRO A 25 -7.00 -10.24 0.36
CA PRO A 25 -7.33 -8.87 0.68
C PRO A 25 -6.09 -7.97 0.71
N VAL A 26 -6.22 -6.78 0.12
CA VAL A 26 -5.26 -5.68 0.16
C VAL A 26 -5.99 -4.45 0.66
N CYS A 27 -5.49 -3.82 1.70
CA CYS A 27 -6.08 -2.62 2.27
C CYS A 27 -5.06 -1.49 2.39
N PHE A 28 -5.43 -0.32 1.92
CA PHE A 28 -4.69 0.92 2.12
C PHE A 28 -5.54 1.87 2.94
N GLU A 29 -4.96 2.50 3.94
CA GLU A 29 -5.63 3.49 4.78
C GLU A 29 -4.69 4.67 5.05
N ASP A 30 -5.12 5.85 4.65
CA ASP A 30 -4.45 7.10 4.98
C ASP A 30 -5.36 8.03 5.78
N HIS A 31 -4.76 9.00 6.44
CA HIS A 31 -5.42 10.04 7.23
C HIS A 31 -5.17 11.42 6.64
N GLY A 32 -5.09 11.48 5.31
CA GLY A 32 -4.90 12.72 4.54
C GLY A 32 -6.16 13.58 4.44
N CYS A 33 -6.18 14.42 3.42
CA CYS A 33 -7.30 15.37 3.21
C CYS A 33 -8.64 14.69 2.86
N GLY A 34 -8.62 13.42 2.48
CA GLY A 34 -9.82 12.72 2.02
C GLY A 34 -10.41 13.33 0.75
N MET A 35 -11.59 12.83 0.39
CA MET A 35 -12.34 13.26 -0.79
C MET A 35 -13.78 13.59 -0.41
N ASP A 36 -14.35 14.58 -1.08
CA ASP A 36 -15.80 14.80 -1.02
C ASP A 36 -16.57 13.77 -1.88
N ALA A 37 -17.88 13.77 -1.77
CA ALA A 37 -18.73 12.80 -2.45
C ALA A 37 -18.62 12.88 -3.98
N GLU A 38 -18.44 14.07 -4.54
CA GLU A 38 -18.29 14.30 -5.98
C GLU A 38 -16.97 13.71 -6.49
N MET A 39 -15.87 13.98 -5.82
CA MET A 39 -14.56 13.45 -6.16
C MET A 39 -14.52 11.92 -6.00
N LEU A 40 -15.11 11.40 -4.91
CA LEU A 40 -15.18 9.96 -4.65
C LEU A 40 -15.94 9.22 -5.76
N ALA A 41 -17.04 9.79 -6.26
CA ALA A 41 -17.82 9.20 -7.36
C ALA A 41 -17.02 9.12 -8.68
N ARG A 42 -16.04 10.01 -8.87
CA ARG A 42 -15.24 10.10 -10.10
C ARG A 42 -13.94 9.31 -10.04
N VAL A 43 -13.39 9.10 -8.86
CA VAL A 43 -12.01 8.60 -8.69
C VAL A 43 -11.78 7.19 -9.25
N THR A 44 -12.81 6.39 -9.36
CA THR A 44 -12.77 5.04 -9.92
C THR A 44 -13.26 4.94 -11.37
N ASP A 45 -13.70 6.05 -11.96
CA ASP A 45 -14.14 6.09 -13.35
C ASP A 45 -12.94 6.30 -14.30
N PRO A 46 -12.63 5.33 -15.18
CA PRO A 46 -11.50 5.45 -16.09
C PRO A 46 -11.67 6.56 -17.15
N PHE A 47 -12.90 7.05 -17.36
CA PHE A 47 -13.21 8.08 -18.34
C PHE A 47 -13.24 9.51 -17.79
N THR A 48 -13.25 9.68 -16.47
CA THR A 48 -13.26 10.99 -15.79
C THR A 48 -11.89 11.51 -15.41
N THR A 49 -10.81 11.01 -15.97
CA THR A 49 -9.47 11.58 -15.77
C THR A 49 -9.38 12.97 -16.40
N THR A 50 -9.94 13.95 -15.73
CA THR A 50 -9.67 15.35 -16.07
C THR A 50 -8.23 15.67 -15.68
N ARG A 51 -7.45 16.17 -16.64
CA ARG A 51 -6.04 16.60 -16.50
C ARG A 51 -5.79 17.65 -15.39
N THR A 52 -6.80 18.03 -14.63
CA THR A 52 -6.75 19.09 -13.63
C THR A 52 -6.58 18.63 -12.18
N THR A 53 -6.73 17.32 -11.89
CA THR A 53 -6.49 16.78 -10.54
C THR A 53 -5.19 15.99 -10.51
N ARG A 54 -4.11 16.67 -10.27
CA ARG A 54 -2.71 16.22 -10.28
C ARG A 54 -2.34 15.09 -9.30
N LYS A 55 -3.29 14.46 -8.59
CA LYS A 55 -2.94 13.45 -7.56
C LYS A 55 -3.74 12.16 -7.59
N VAL A 56 -4.72 12.03 -8.46
CA VAL A 56 -5.44 10.75 -8.64
C VAL A 56 -5.19 10.29 -10.07
N GLY A 57 -4.10 9.56 -10.26
CA GLY A 57 -3.76 8.95 -11.53
C GLY A 57 -4.67 7.77 -11.88
N MET A 58 -4.43 7.10 -13.00
CA MET A 58 -5.16 5.90 -13.44
C MET A 58 -5.03 4.69 -12.49
N GLY A 59 -4.33 4.86 -11.37
CA GLY A 59 -4.06 3.79 -10.42
C GLY A 59 -5.31 3.18 -9.79
N LEU A 60 -6.24 3.99 -9.30
CA LEU A 60 -7.47 3.48 -8.65
C LEU A 60 -8.42 2.78 -9.62
N PRO A 61 -8.72 3.31 -10.82
CA PRO A 61 -9.51 2.59 -11.82
C PRO A 61 -8.87 1.28 -12.26
N LEU A 62 -7.56 1.25 -12.46
CA LEU A 62 -6.83 0.02 -12.81
C LEU A 62 -6.82 -0.99 -11.66
N PHE A 63 -6.68 -0.52 -10.43
CA PHE A 63 -6.71 -1.35 -9.24
C PHE A 63 -8.10 -2.01 -9.06
N LYS A 64 -9.17 -1.23 -9.23
CA LYS A 64 -10.54 -1.73 -9.26
C LYS A 64 -10.74 -2.79 -10.34
N TYR A 65 -10.35 -2.48 -11.57
CA TYR A 65 -10.46 -3.41 -12.70
C TYR A 65 -9.69 -4.72 -12.42
N SER A 66 -8.47 -4.64 -11.92
CA SER A 66 -7.65 -5.81 -11.65
C SER A 66 -8.24 -6.71 -10.56
N ALA A 67 -8.80 -6.13 -9.51
CA ALA A 67 -9.44 -6.89 -8.45
C ALA A 67 -10.71 -7.60 -8.92
N GLU A 68 -11.58 -6.86 -9.62
CA GLU A 68 -12.85 -7.41 -10.15
C GLU A 68 -12.60 -8.47 -11.23
N SER A 69 -11.62 -8.27 -12.12
CA SER A 69 -11.22 -9.23 -13.13
C SER A 69 -10.65 -10.52 -12.55
N ALA A 70 -10.03 -10.45 -11.38
CA ALA A 70 -9.50 -11.60 -10.65
C ALA A 70 -10.55 -12.26 -9.72
N GLY A 71 -11.82 -12.10 -10.00
CA GLY A 71 -12.92 -12.72 -9.25
C GLY A 71 -13.12 -12.17 -7.84
N GLY A 72 -12.54 -11.01 -7.56
CA GLY A 72 -12.61 -10.34 -6.27
C GLY A 72 -13.55 -9.12 -6.29
N ARG A 73 -13.26 -8.19 -5.41
CA ARG A 73 -14.06 -6.97 -5.24
C ARG A 73 -13.18 -5.77 -4.90
N PHE A 74 -13.72 -4.59 -5.11
CA PHE A 74 -13.09 -3.32 -4.79
C PHE A 74 -14.06 -2.43 -4.03
N GLU A 75 -13.56 -1.75 -3.01
CA GLU A 75 -14.33 -0.78 -2.25
C GLU A 75 -13.41 0.40 -1.89
N ILE A 76 -13.93 1.60 -2.01
CA ILE A 76 -13.25 2.81 -1.56
C ILE A 76 -14.19 3.63 -0.69
N ARG A 77 -13.67 4.08 0.46
CA ARG A 77 -14.35 5.00 1.36
C ARG A 77 -13.46 6.18 1.63
N SER A 78 -14.01 7.35 1.56
CA SER A 78 -13.30 8.59 1.87
C SER A 78 -14.26 9.64 2.41
N GLU A 79 -13.75 10.45 3.30
CA GLU A 79 -14.46 11.60 3.85
C GLU A 79 -13.48 12.78 3.92
N LYS A 80 -13.92 13.93 3.45
CA LYS A 80 -13.10 15.14 3.47
C LYS A 80 -12.65 15.49 4.89
N GLY A 81 -11.34 15.66 5.06
CA GLY A 81 -10.71 15.94 6.34
C GLY A 81 -10.41 14.70 7.22
N LYS A 82 -10.81 13.50 6.81
CA LYS A 82 -10.59 12.27 7.59
C LYS A 82 -9.65 11.25 6.95
N GLY A 83 -9.48 11.34 5.62
CA GLY A 83 -8.63 10.42 4.89
C GLY A 83 -9.37 9.48 3.96
N THR A 84 -8.66 8.44 3.49
CA THR A 84 -9.18 7.49 2.49
C THR A 84 -8.82 6.06 2.88
N ARG A 85 -9.75 5.15 2.69
CA ARG A 85 -9.53 3.71 2.80
C ARG A 85 -9.90 3.04 1.48
N VAL A 86 -8.95 2.27 0.94
CA VAL A 86 -9.12 1.46 -0.26
C VAL A 86 -9.01 -0.01 0.12
N TYR A 87 -9.98 -0.79 -0.25
CA TYR A 87 -9.99 -2.24 -0.07
C TYR A 87 -10.12 -2.92 -1.44
N ALA A 88 -9.25 -3.85 -1.71
CA ALA A 88 -9.34 -4.73 -2.86
C ALA A 88 -9.16 -6.18 -2.41
N GLU A 89 -9.88 -7.09 -3.03
CA GLU A 89 -9.77 -8.51 -2.77
C GLU A 89 -9.56 -9.24 -4.09
N TYR A 90 -8.62 -10.16 -4.10
CA TYR A 90 -8.29 -11.02 -5.25
C TYR A 90 -8.56 -12.47 -4.88
N ARG A 91 -8.89 -13.28 -5.87
CA ARG A 91 -8.78 -14.74 -5.73
C ARG A 91 -7.38 -15.15 -6.15
N ILE A 92 -6.67 -15.85 -5.27
CA ILE A 92 -5.25 -16.19 -5.46
C ILE A 92 -5.05 -17.05 -6.71
N GLY A 93 -5.89 -18.07 -6.89
CA GLY A 93 -5.84 -19.02 -8.00
C GLY A 93 -6.55 -18.59 -9.29
N HIS A 94 -7.07 -17.36 -9.36
CA HIS A 94 -7.78 -16.91 -10.56
C HIS A 94 -6.84 -16.70 -11.73
N ILE A 95 -7.24 -17.18 -12.93
CA ILE A 95 -6.40 -17.15 -14.14
C ILE A 95 -6.05 -15.73 -14.59
N ASP A 96 -6.95 -14.77 -14.37
CA ASP A 96 -6.77 -13.36 -14.76
C ASP A 96 -6.10 -12.52 -13.66
N ARG A 97 -5.70 -13.13 -12.56
CA ARG A 97 -4.95 -12.42 -11.53
C ARG A 97 -3.57 -12.02 -12.06
N ILE A 98 -3.32 -10.73 -12.06
CA ILE A 98 -1.99 -10.21 -12.41
C ILE A 98 -0.99 -10.71 -11.35
N PRO A 99 0.13 -11.33 -11.75
CA PRO A 99 1.19 -11.68 -10.82
C PRO A 99 1.65 -10.44 -10.03
N LEU A 100 1.87 -10.58 -8.72
CA LEU A 100 2.29 -9.45 -7.88
C LEU A 100 3.74 -9.02 -8.14
N GLY A 101 4.50 -9.81 -8.91
CA GLY A 101 5.87 -9.49 -9.25
C GLY A 101 6.77 -9.31 -8.02
N ASP A 102 7.63 -8.30 -8.05
CA ASP A 102 8.52 -7.95 -6.95
C ASP A 102 7.81 -7.05 -5.92
N LEU A 103 6.96 -7.63 -5.10
CA LEU A 103 6.24 -6.91 -4.05
C LEU A 103 7.22 -6.26 -3.04
N GLY A 104 8.30 -6.94 -2.69
CA GLY A 104 9.33 -6.40 -1.80
C GLY A 104 9.99 -5.15 -2.38
N GLY A 105 10.31 -5.16 -3.67
CA GLY A 105 10.83 -3.98 -4.37
C GLY A 105 9.84 -2.83 -4.43
N VAL A 106 8.56 -3.12 -4.63
CA VAL A 106 7.49 -2.10 -4.59
C VAL A 106 7.38 -1.46 -3.21
N ILE A 107 7.39 -2.23 -2.13
CA ILE A 107 7.37 -1.72 -0.76
C ILE A 107 8.60 -0.86 -0.50
N LEU A 108 9.78 -1.33 -0.87
CA LEU A 108 11.03 -0.59 -0.73
C LEU A 108 10.96 0.77 -1.44
N GLN A 109 10.50 0.77 -2.69
CA GLN A 109 10.34 2.00 -3.47
C GLN A 109 9.35 2.95 -2.80
N LEU A 110 8.21 2.44 -2.35
CA LEU A 110 7.18 3.23 -1.68
C LEU A 110 7.73 3.97 -0.48
N VAL A 111 8.42 3.28 0.42
CA VAL A 111 8.92 3.87 1.68
C VAL A 111 10.12 4.79 1.46
N THR A 112 10.98 4.50 0.49
CA THR A 112 12.17 5.31 0.21
C THR A 112 11.88 6.55 -0.61
N MET A 113 10.87 6.51 -1.49
CA MET A 113 10.52 7.63 -2.37
C MET A 113 9.51 8.62 -1.76
N ASN A 114 8.99 8.34 -0.58
CA ASN A 114 8.01 9.19 0.10
C ASN A 114 8.51 9.57 1.51
N PRO A 115 9.58 10.36 1.62
CA PRO A 115 10.24 10.63 2.91
C PRO A 115 9.38 11.41 3.91
N GLY A 116 8.36 12.12 3.43
CA GLY A 116 7.43 12.88 4.27
C GLY A 116 6.25 12.06 4.81
N VAL A 117 6.17 10.79 4.49
CA VAL A 117 5.05 9.91 4.89
C VAL A 117 5.57 8.76 5.73
N ASP A 118 4.93 8.53 6.87
CA ASP A 118 5.16 7.34 7.67
C ASP A 118 4.27 6.20 7.19
N PHE A 119 4.86 5.01 7.08
CA PHE A 119 4.16 3.80 6.66
C PHE A 119 4.22 2.72 7.73
N VAL A 120 3.11 2.02 7.87
CA VAL A 120 3.06 0.72 8.56
C VAL A 120 2.56 -0.29 7.52
N VAL A 121 3.46 -1.18 7.11
CA VAL A 121 3.17 -2.24 6.13
C VAL A 121 3.11 -3.57 6.87
N THR A 122 1.95 -4.21 6.83
CA THR A 122 1.74 -5.53 7.42
C THR A 122 1.50 -6.55 6.32
N VAL A 123 2.26 -7.64 6.34
CA VAL A 123 2.05 -8.81 5.50
C VAL A 123 1.67 -9.97 6.40
N ARG A 124 0.55 -10.60 6.12
CA ARG A 124 0.01 -11.67 6.94
C ARG A 124 -0.42 -12.85 6.09
N SER A 125 -0.20 -14.04 6.59
CA SER A 125 -0.76 -15.29 6.07
C SER A 125 -1.42 -16.06 7.21
N GLU A 126 -1.96 -17.24 6.92
CA GLU A 126 -2.54 -18.14 7.94
C GLU A 126 -1.50 -18.63 8.95
N GLU A 127 -0.22 -18.60 8.57
CA GLU A 127 0.88 -19.19 9.37
C GLU A 127 1.78 -18.13 10.03
N ALA A 128 1.86 -16.93 9.48
CA ALA A 128 2.82 -15.93 9.92
C ALA A 128 2.36 -14.49 9.63
N GLU A 129 2.94 -13.56 10.36
CA GLU A 129 2.75 -12.12 10.18
C GLU A 129 4.09 -11.39 10.30
N GLY A 130 4.29 -10.38 9.47
CA GLY A 130 5.42 -9.48 9.53
C GLY A 130 4.98 -8.03 9.36
N GLU A 131 5.70 -7.11 9.96
CA GLU A 131 5.40 -5.67 9.91
C GLU A 131 6.66 -4.86 9.66
N LEU A 132 6.53 -3.82 8.84
CA LEU A 132 7.52 -2.78 8.68
C LEU A 132 6.88 -1.46 9.12
N ASP A 133 7.48 -0.80 10.10
CA ASP A 133 7.09 0.54 10.57
C ASP A 133 8.23 1.53 10.31
N THR A 134 8.03 2.45 9.38
CA THR A 134 9.08 3.43 9.01
C THR A 134 9.45 4.34 10.15
N ARG A 135 8.57 4.56 11.12
CA ARG A 135 8.87 5.38 12.31
C ARG A 135 9.95 4.74 13.18
N ALA A 136 9.95 3.41 13.29
CA ALA A 136 10.99 2.68 14.01
C ALA A 136 12.38 2.85 13.36
N PHE A 137 12.45 2.85 12.02
CA PHE A 137 13.68 3.13 11.29
C PHE A 137 14.14 4.57 11.52
N ARG A 138 13.22 5.54 11.53
CA ARG A 138 13.57 6.96 11.76
C ARG A 138 14.13 7.22 13.15
N GLU A 139 13.63 6.54 14.17
CA GLU A 139 14.15 6.64 15.53
C GLU A 139 15.63 6.23 15.62
N VAL A 140 16.02 5.20 14.87
CA VAL A 140 17.41 4.70 14.84
C VAL A 140 18.30 5.57 13.95
N LEU A 141 17.81 5.97 12.78
CA LEU A 141 18.59 6.64 11.75
C LEU A 141 18.65 8.16 11.91
N GLY A 142 17.74 8.76 12.70
CA GLY A 142 17.63 10.21 12.83
C GLY A 142 17.36 10.87 11.48
N ASP A 143 18.22 11.82 11.10
CA ASP A 143 18.07 12.59 9.86
C ASP A 143 18.65 11.91 8.61
N ILE A 144 19.20 10.69 8.74
CA ILE A 144 19.77 9.96 7.60
C ILE A 144 18.65 9.56 6.63
N PRO A 145 18.71 9.97 5.36
CA PRO A 145 17.67 9.65 4.38
C PRO A 145 17.57 8.15 4.09
N PHE A 146 16.37 7.63 3.84
CA PHE A 146 16.16 6.24 3.41
C PHE A 146 16.72 5.96 2.00
N THR A 147 17.05 6.99 1.25
CA THR A 147 17.69 6.90 -0.07
C THR A 147 19.18 6.63 -0.01
N GLU A 148 19.82 6.79 1.17
CA GLU A 148 21.23 6.44 1.33
C GLU A 148 21.46 4.95 1.02
N PRO A 149 22.48 4.59 0.21
CA PRO A 149 22.66 3.23 -0.27
C PRO A 149 22.70 2.16 0.81
N GLU A 150 23.39 2.43 1.92
CA GLU A 150 23.49 1.49 3.04
C GLU A 150 22.17 1.32 3.77
N VAL A 151 21.43 2.42 3.99
CA VAL A 151 20.10 2.40 4.60
C VAL A 151 19.10 1.69 3.71
N ARG A 152 19.14 1.98 2.42
CA ARG A 152 18.27 1.33 1.43
C ARG A 152 18.53 -0.19 1.39
N ALA A 153 19.78 -0.61 1.43
CA ALA A 153 20.17 -2.03 1.46
C ALA A 153 19.64 -2.71 2.73
N TYR A 154 19.76 -2.05 3.89
CA TYR A 154 19.24 -2.56 5.15
C TYR A 154 17.71 -2.70 5.15
N ILE A 155 16.99 -1.71 4.67
CA ILE A 155 15.52 -1.78 4.54
C ILE A 155 15.11 -2.90 3.58
N LYS A 156 15.82 -3.05 2.47
CA LYS A 156 15.59 -4.15 1.50
C LYS A 156 15.75 -5.53 2.15
N GLU A 157 16.81 -5.72 2.90
CA GLU A 157 17.06 -6.97 3.63
C GLU A 157 15.96 -7.24 4.66
N TYR A 158 15.58 -6.22 5.43
CA TYR A 158 14.47 -6.32 6.38
C TYR A 158 13.16 -6.75 5.71
N ILE A 159 12.80 -6.14 4.59
CA ILE A 159 11.61 -6.49 3.81
C ILE A 159 11.69 -7.94 3.35
N GLN A 160 12.84 -8.36 2.82
CA GLN A 160 13.04 -9.73 2.34
C GLN A 160 12.87 -10.76 3.46
N GLU A 161 13.45 -10.51 4.61
CA GLU A 161 13.43 -11.44 5.72
C GLU A 161 12.10 -11.46 6.49
N ASN A 162 11.43 -10.32 6.62
CA ASN A 162 10.27 -10.18 7.51
C ASN A 162 8.93 -10.09 6.77
N LEU A 163 8.91 -9.73 5.50
CA LEU A 163 7.69 -9.60 4.72
C LEU A 163 7.58 -10.61 3.58
N VAL A 164 8.62 -10.72 2.75
CA VAL A 164 8.60 -11.60 1.58
C VAL A 164 8.52 -13.08 1.98
N THR A 165 9.17 -13.47 3.06
CA THR A 165 9.12 -14.84 3.59
C THR A 165 7.72 -15.30 4.00
N ILE A 166 6.81 -14.35 4.33
CA ILE A 166 5.45 -14.66 4.76
C ILE A 166 4.64 -15.39 3.66
N TYR A 167 4.83 -15.00 2.40
CA TYR A 167 4.15 -15.66 1.29
C TYR A 167 5.03 -16.64 0.50
N GLY A 168 6.33 -16.70 0.77
CA GLY A 168 7.25 -17.75 0.30
C GLY A 168 7.25 -17.97 -1.22
N GLY A 169 7.05 -16.93 -2.03
CA GLY A 169 6.98 -17.02 -3.49
C GLY A 169 5.71 -17.71 -4.02
N ARG A 170 4.69 -17.89 -3.20
CA ARG A 170 3.40 -18.53 -3.57
C ARG A 170 2.43 -17.60 -4.32
N LEU A 171 2.84 -16.38 -4.67
CA LEU A 171 2.03 -15.39 -5.39
C LEU A 171 2.48 -15.18 -6.82
#